data_4afeb42c59a2930747ae9bdfd9998e88
#
_entry.id   4afeb42c59a2930747ae9bdfd9998e88
#
_cell.length_a   1.000
_cell.length_b   1.000
_cell.length_c   1.000
_cell.angle_alpha   90.00
_cell.angle_beta   90.00
_cell.angle_gamma   90.00
#
_symmetry.space_group_name_H-M   'P 1'
#
loop_
_entity.id
_entity.type
_entity.pdbx_description
1 polymer ?
#
loop_
_entity_poly.entity_id
_entity_poly.type
_entity_poly.pdbx_seq_one_letter_code
_entity_poly.pdbx_strand_id
1 'polypeptide(L)'
;MSRAAGTRHRLAERRAIFAIPGDLDAPTGGYAYDRRMISELRRLGWDIRHVMLSGQFPMPDAAIMASTYSALAQLPEGIPVIVDGLALGALPDIGRHLGSNRPLVALVHHPLARESGITTARAEALRASERAALADACRVIVTSRATAAVLSAEYGVPQARITVAVPGTDPAPLVARDRAGVPNLLSVGTLVPRKGHDLLIAALAMLRDLPWRLAIVGDSTRDPSTTAALRHAIAKGGLDERIELAGAVPPSDLQQHYMAADLFVLASRYEGYGMAYAEAIAHGLPIIGTTAGAIPEAVPEGAACLVPPEDVPALTAALHRLLSDPTARHGLAQAARQAASRLPQWQDSAALFATALASAQA
;
A
#
# COMPACT_ATOMS: atom_id res chain seq x y z
N MET A 1 39.61 -6.17 -49.15
CA MET A 1 39.35 -6.82 -47.85
C MET A 1 38.81 -5.76 -46.86
N SER A 2 37.51 -5.62 -46.85
CA SER A 2 36.81 -4.63 -46.00
C SER A 2 36.41 -5.32 -44.70
N ARG A 3 36.93 -4.86 -43.56
CA ARG A 3 36.53 -5.32 -42.22
C ARG A 3 35.20 -4.65 -41.88
N ALA A 4 34.12 -5.45 -41.91
CA ALA A 4 32.86 -5.06 -41.30
C ALA A 4 33.03 -5.02 -39.77
N ALA A 5 33.08 -3.81 -39.21
CA ALA A 5 32.99 -3.58 -37.77
C ALA A 5 31.53 -3.80 -37.35
N GLY A 6 31.26 -5.02 -36.84
CA GLY A 6 29.98 -5.33 -36.20
C GLY A 6 29.83 -4.54 -34.93
N THR A 7 28.96 -3.54 -34.94
CA THR A 7 28.49 -2.85 -33.76
C THR A 7 27.66 -3.82 -32.89
N ARG A 8 28.34 -4.50 -31.98
CA ARG A 8 27.67 -5.25 -30.92
C ARG A 8 26.95 -4.19 -30.06
N HIS A 9 25.66 -4.00 -30.27
CA HIS A 9 24.79 -3.40 -29.28
C HIS A 9 24.97 -4.24 -28.00
N ARG A 10 25.72 -3.73 -27.02
CA ARG A 10 25.67 -4.27 -25.67
C ARG A 10 24.21 -4.12 -25.26
N LEU A 11 23.48 -5.23 -25.15
CA LEU A 11 22.24 -5.25 -24.40
C LEU A 11 22.61 -4.66 -23.03
N ALA A 12 22.03 -3.50 -22.69
CA ALA A 12 22.27 -2.90 -21.38
C ALA A 12 21.99 -3.98 -20.33
N GLU A 13 22.98 -4.23 -19.47
CA GLU A 13 22.81 -5.22 -18.40
C GLU A 13 21.60 -4.78 -17.57
N ARG A 14 20.59 -5.65 -17.46
CA ARG A 14 19.37 -5.39 -16.68
C ARG A 14 19.69 -5.47 -15.18
N ARG A 15 20.31 -4.43 -14.67
CA ARG A 15 20.72 -4.34 -13.26
C ARG A 15 20.07 -3.14 -12.62
N ALA A 16 19.60 -3.29 -11.38
CA ALA A 16 19.13 -2.20 -10.56
C ALA A 16 19.42 -2.44 -9.07
N ILE A 17 19.52 -1.38 -8.31
CA ILE A 17 19.66 -1.43 -6.86
C ILE A 17 18.34 -0.96 -6.26
N PHE A 18 17.81 -1.71 -5.29
CA PHE A 18 16.58 -1.34 -4.60
C PHE A 18 16.90 -1.07 -3.12
N ALA A 19 16.90 0.20 -2.75
CA ALA A 19 17.17 0.68 -1.40
C ALA A 19 15.85 0.84 -0.64
N ILE A 20 15.65 0.02 0.40
CA ILE A 20 14.41 -0.09 1.18
C ILE A 20 14.73 0.08 2.66
N PRO A 21 14.00 0.93 3.41
CA PRO A 21 14.23 1.11 4.83
C PRO A 21 13.66 -0.04 5.67
N GLY A 22 14.41 -0.44 6.69
CA GLY A 22 13.99 -1.46 7.66
C GLY A 22 13.96 -2.88 7.10
N ASP A 23 13.24 -3.74 7.79
CA ASP A 23 13.10 -5.15 7.44
C ASP A 23 12.09 -5.32 6.31
N LEU A 24 12.57 -5.79 5.17
CA LEU A 24 11.72 -6.07 4.00
C LEU A 24 10.67 -7.15 4.28
N ASP A 25 10.88 -8.03 5.26
CA ASP A 25 9.93 -9.08 5.63
C ASP A 25 8.82 -8.60 6.58
N ALA A 26 8.87 -7.35 7.03
CA ALA A 26 7.81 -6.78 7.85
C ALA A 26 6.44 -6.86 7.15
N PRO A 27 5.35 -7.19 7.89
CA PRO A 27 4.02 -7.48 7.34
C PRO A 27 3.24 -6.20 7.00
N THR A 28 3.75 -5.40 6.08
CA THR A 28 3.07 -4.19 5.57
C THR A 28 2.80 -4.29 4.08
N GLY A 29 1.75 -3.61 3.61
CA GLY A 29 1.39 -3.61 2.20
C GLY A 29 2.50 -3.05 1.29
N GLY A 30 3.21 -1.99 1.72
CA GLY A 30 4.35 -1.44 0.97
C GLY A 30 5.46 -2.48 0.77
N TYR A 31 5.93 -3.09 1.86
CA TYR A 31 6.97 -4.12 1.75
C TYR A 31 6.50 -5.40 1.05
N ALA A 32 5.23 -5.76 1.14
CA ALA A 32 4.67 -6.85 0.34
C ALA A 32 4.76 -6.55 -1.17
N TYR A 33 4.45 -5.31 -1.57
CA TYR A 33 4.63 -4.84 -2.93
C TYR A 33 6.11 -4.90 -3.35
N ASP A 34 7.02 -4.37 -2.53
CA ASP A 34 8.45 -4.33 -2.84
C ASP A 34 9.05 -5.73 -3.01
N ARG A 35 8.75 -6.65 -2.08
CA ARG A 35 9.15 -8.07 -2.21
C ARG A 35 8.66 -8.68 -3.51
N ARG A 36 7.39 -8.43 -3.85
CA ARG A 36 6.79 -8.99 -5.07
C ARG A 36 7.44 -8.39 -6.31
N MET A 37 7.65 -7.06 -6.36
CA MET A 37 8.32 -6.42 -7.49
C MET A 37 9.75 -6.90 -7.67
N ILE A 38 10.53 -7.06 -6.62
CA ILE A 38 11.87 -7.66 -6.69
C ILE A 38 11.81 -9.05 -7.31
N SER A 39 10.86 -9.89 -6.87
CA SER A 39 10.69 -11.24 -7.40
C SER A 39 10.29 -11.25 -8.88
N GLU A 40 9.31 -10.44 -9.27
CA GLU A 40 8.84 -10.38 -10.67
C GLU A 40 9.89 -9.76 -11.61
N LEU A 41 10.61 -8.72 -11.17
CA LEU A 41 11.72 -8.16 -11.95
C LEU A 41 12.84 -9.19 -12.19
N ARG A 42 13.16 -9.99 -11.17
CA ARG A 42 14.12 -11.10 -11.34
C ARG A 42 13.62 -12.13 -12.35
N ARG A 43 12.33 -12.44 -12.39
CA ARG A 43 11.71 -13.31 -13.41
C ARG A 43 11.81 -12.71 -14.82
N LEU A 44 11.79 -11.38 -14.94
CA LEU A 44 12.02 -10.65 -16.19
C LEU A 44 13.49 -10.52 -16.56
N GLY A 45 14.39 -11.17 -15.81
CA GLY A 45 15.83 -11.21 -16.08
C GLY A 45 16.62 -9.99 -15.56
N TRP A 46 16.04 -9.24 -14.61
CA TRP A 46 16.77 -8.17 -13.91
C TRP A 46 17.60 -8.74 -12.76
N ASP A 47 18.85 -8.31 -12.64
CA ASP A 47 19.66 -8.50 -11.45
C ASP A 47 19.35 -7.38 -10.45
N ILE A 48 18.51 -7.68 -9.47
CA ILE A 48 18.08 -6.71 -8.44
C ILE A 48 18.87 -6.96 -7.16
N ARG A 49 19.74 -5.99 -6.82
CA ARG A 49 20.42 -5.96 -5.53
C ARG A 49 19.57 -5.19 -4.52
N HIS A 50 19.12 -5.84 -3.46
CA HIS A 50 18.49 -5.18 -2.31
C HIS A 50 19.54 -4.55 -1.39
N VAL A 51 19.32 -3.31 -0.99
CA VAL A 51 20.11 -2.57 0.00
C VAL A 51 19.18 -2.13 1.12
N MET A 52 19.39 -2.66 2.31
CA MET A 52 18.63 -2.30 3.50
C MET A 52 19.14 -0.95 4.04
N LEU A 53 18.23 0.01 4.19
CA LEU A 53 18.47 1.28 4.88
C LEU A 53 17.99 1.20 6.32
N SER A 54 18.28 2.22 7.14
CA SER A 54 17.81 2.27 8.53
C SER A 54 16.28 2.15 8.63
N GLY A 55 15.79 1.41 9.61
CA GLY A 55 14.36 1.30 9.92
C GLY A 55 13.75 2.53 10.58
N GLN A 56 14.53 3.58 10.85
CA GLN A 56 14.02 4.82 11.45
C GLN A 56 13.34 5.78 10.46
N PHE A 57 13.37 5.46 9.15
CA PHE A 57 12.57 6.22 8.18
C PHE A 57 11.06 6.01 8.41
N PRO A 58 10.26 7.06 8.23
CA PRO A 58 10.55 8.40 7.68
C PRO A 58 10.96 9.44 8.74
N MET A 59 11.47 9.06 9.90
CA MET A 59 11.90 9.98 10.97
C MET A 59 13.38 9.74 11.38
N PRO A 60 14.33 9.82 10.42
CA PRO A 60 15.74 9.64 10.72
C PRO A 60 16.26 10.83 11.50
N ASP A 61 17.23 10.59 12.40
CA ASP A 61 18.06 11.65 12.95
C ASP A 61 19.16 12.08 11.96
N ALA A 62 19.91 13.09 12.32
CA ALA A 62 20.99 13.64 11.46
C ALA A 62 22.11 12.61 11.20
N ALA A 63 22.40 11.74 12.16
CA ALA A 63 23.45 10.72 12.02
C ALA A 63 23.01 9.64 11.01
N ILE A 64 21.75 9.20 11.08
CA ILE A 64 21.17 8.25 10.13
C ILE A 64 21.06 8.85 8.73
N MET A 65 20.67 10.10 8.61
CA MET A 65 20.68 10.80 7.31
C MET A 65 22.08 10.81 6.70
N ALA A 66 23.09 11.24 7.48
CA ALA A 66 24.46 11.31 7.00
C ALA A 66 25.02 9.93 6.61
N SER A 67 24.78 8.90 7.42
CA SER A 67 25.22 7.54 7.11
C SER A 67 24.51 6.97 5.88
N THR A 68 23.23 7.27 5.70
CA THR A 68 22.47 6.85 4.52
C THR A 68 22.98 7.52 3.25
N TYR A 69 23.22 8.82 3.27
CA TYR A 69 23.83 9.54 2.14
C TYR A 69 25.21 8.98 1.79
N SER A 70 26.05 8.70 2.80
CA SER A 70 27.35 8.08 2.57
C SER A 70 27.25 6.70 1.93
N ALA A 71 26.33 5.86 2.40
CA ALA A 71 26.10 4.53 1.83
C ALA A 71 25.60 4.59 0.39
N LEU A 72 24.67 5.48 0.08
CA LEU A 72 24.14 5.68 -1.26
C LEU A 72 25.22 6.20 -2.23
N ALA A 73 26.10 7.11 -1.78
CA ALA A 73 27.21 7.63 -2.57
C ALA A 73 28.26 6.57 -2.95
N GLN A 74 28.34 5.46 -2.22
CA GLN A 74 29.25 4.35 -2.48
C GLN A 74 28.67 3.27 -3.39
N LEU A 75 27.41 3.39 -3.82
CA LEU A 75 26.81 2.44 -4.75
C LEU A 75 27.51 2.47 -6.11
N PRO A 76 27.53 1.37 -6.87
CA PRO A 76 28.11 1.33 -8.22
C PRO A 76 27.49 2.37 -9.15
N GLU A 77 28.31 3.01 -9.98
CA GLU A 77 27.85 3.95 -11.00
C GLU A 77 27.21 3.23 -12.21
N GLY A 78 26.38 3.94 -12.96
CA GLY A 78 25.72 3.43 -14.16
C GLY A 78 24.56 2.46 -13.89
N ILE A 79 24.23 2.23 -12.62
CA ILE A 79 23.13 1.34 -12.23
C ILE A 79 22.02 2.18 -11.61
N PRO A 80 20.74 2.09 -12.09
CA PRO A 80 19.61 2.77 -11.48
C PRO A 80 19.44 2.39 -10.01
N VAL A 81 19.22 3.40 -9.17
CA VAL A 81 18.94 3.21 -7.75
C VAL A 81 17.47 3.52 -7.49
N ILE A 82 16.69 2.50 -7.22
CA ILE A 82 15.31 2.61 -6.78
C ILE A 82 15.35 2.91 -5.28
N VAL A 83 14.67 3.96 -4.85
CA VAL A 83 14.58 4.29 -3.42
C VAL A 83 13.11 4.30 -3.01
N ASP A 84 12.79 3.51 -1.99
CA ASP A 84 11.44 3.46 -1.41
C ASP A 84 11.06 4.81 -0.80
N GLY A 85 9.78 5.19 -0.96
CA GLY A 85 9.23 6.48 -0.59
C GLY A 85 9.39 6.85 0.89
N LEU A 86 9.40 5.86 1.80
CA LEU A 86 9.65 6.13 3.22
C LEU A 86 11.03 6.75 3.46
N ALA A 87 12.06 6.27 2.75
CA ALA A 87 13.39 6.85 2.85
C ALA A 87 13.52 8.07 1.95
N LEU A 88 13.10 7.98 0.69
CA LEU A 88 13.22 9.05 -0.29
C LEU A 88 12.64 10.38 0.23
N GLY A 89 11.40 10.34 0.72
CA GLY A 89 10.68 11.53 1.16
C GLY A 89 11.29 12.24 2.38
N ALA A 90 12.19 11.55 3.10
CA ALA A 90 12.93 12.12 4.22
C ALA A 90 14.38 12.52 3.87
N LEU A 91 14.81 12.37 2.60
CA LEU A 91 16.16 12.62 2.12
C LEU A 91 16.17 13.71 1.03
N PRO A 92 15.97 14.99 1.36
CA PRO A 92 15.81 16.08 0.39
C PRO A 92 17.01 16.27 -0.55
N ASP A 93 18.21 15.90 -0.12
CA ASP A 93 19.46 16.07 -0.87
C ASP A 93 19.94 14.80 -1.59
N ILE A 94 19.06 13.78 -1.73
CA ILE A 94 19.43 12.44 -2.20
C ILE A 94 20.09 12.47 -3.60
N GLY A 95 19.56 13.26 -4.51
CA GLY A 95 20.11 13.36 -5.87
C GLY A 95 21.55 13.90 -5.89
N ARG A 96 21.83 14.89 -5.06
CA ARG A 96 23.21 15.42 -4.91
C ARG A 96 24.18 14.36 -4.40
N HIS A 97 23.75 13.53 -3.45
CA HIS A 97 24.59 12.48 -2.86
C HIS A 97 24.75 11.26 -3.77
N LEU A 98 23.77 10.91 -4.57
CA LEU A 98 23.88 9.87 -5.60
C LEU A 98 24.79 10.33 -6.75
N GLY A 99 24.78 11.63 -7.08
CA GLY A 99 25.49 12.18 -8.23
C GLY A 99 24.85 11.81 -9.58
N SER A 100 25.34 12.43 -10.65
CA SER A 100 24.76 12.28 -12.00
C SER A 100 24.90 10.88 -12.61
N ASN A 101 25.84 10.09 -12.12
CA ASN A 101 26.16 8.76 -12.68
C ASN A 101 25.33 7.61 -12.08
N ARG A 102 24.41 7.91 -11.17
CA ARG A 102 23.50 6.94 -10.54
C ARG A 102 22.07 7.41 -10.73
N PRO A 103 21.36 6.95 -11.78
CA PRO A 103 19.98 7.37 -12.04
C PRO A 103 19.07 7.07 -10.84
N LEU A 104 18.47 8.11 -10.26
CA LEU A 104 17.53 7.98 -9.15
C LEU A 104 16.14 7.64 -9.69
N VAL A 105 15.59 6.52 -9.24
CA VAL A 105 14.20 6.12 -9.48
C VAL A 105 13.45 6.15 -8.15
N ALA A 106 12.43 6.99 -8.05
CA ALA A 106 11.59 7.07 -6.86
C ALA A 106 10.48 6.02 -6.93
N LEU A 107 10.26 5.28 -5.84
CA LEU A 107 9.05 4.44 -5.67
C LEU A 107 8.18 5.04 -4.58
N VAL A 108 7.00 5.54 -4.92
CA VAL A 108 6.11 6.22 -3.97
C VAL A 108 4.81 5.45 -3.84
N HIS A 109 4.63 4.78 -2.70
CA HIS A 109 3.37 4.11 -2.35
C HIS A 109 2.27 5.11 -2.04
N HIS A 110 2.59 6.15 -1.28
CA HIS A 110 1.78 7.35 -1.04
C HIS A 110 2.68 8.47 -0.50
N PRO A 111 2.31 9.75 -0.70
CA PRO A 111 3.09 10.87 -0.18
C PRO A 111 3.14 10.87 1.34
N LEU A 112 4.30 11.08 1.93
CA LEU A 112 4.51 11.05 3.39
C LEU A 112 3.67 12.10 4.13
N ALA A 113 3.41 13.24 3.50
CA ALA A 113 2.56 14.30 4.07
C ALA A 113 1.07 13.91 4.18
N ARG A 114 0.66 12.77 3.58
CA ARG A 114 -0.70 12.22 3.68
C ARG A 114 -0.83 11.18 4.81
N GLU A 115 0.20 10.99 5.61
CA GLU A 115 0.11 10.12 6.79
C GLU A 115 -0.79 10.76 7.86
N SER A 116 -1.56 9.92 8.55
CA SER A 116 -2.48 10.37 9.61
C SER A 116 -1.77 10.39 10.97
N GLY A 117 -2.21 11.29 11.85
CA GLY A 117 -1.63 11.39 13.21
C GLY A 117 -0.35 12.22 13.28
N ILE A 118 0.05 12.90 12.20
CA ILE A 118 1.16 13.86 12.19
C ILE A 118 0.66 15.30 12.30
N THR A 119 1.47 16.20 12.85
CA THR A 119 1.15 17.64 12.93
C THR A 119 1.23 18.29 11.55
N THR A 120 0.49 19.40 11.36
CA THR A 120 0.54 20.18 10.12
C THR A 120 1.97 20.62 9.77
N ALA A 121 2.72 21.11 10.74
CA ALA A 121 4.12 21.50 10.54
C ALA A 121 4.98 20.32 10.07
N ARG A 122 4.76 19.10 10.60
CA ARG A 122 5.46 17.89 10.16
C ARG A 122 5.06 17.50 8.75
N ALA A 123 3.78 17.56 8.41
CA ALA A 123 3.28 17.29 7.07
C ALA A 123 3.90 18.25 6.03
N GLU A 124 3.99 19.54 6.36
CA GLU A 124 4.62 20.55 5.50
C GLU A 124 6.12 20.28 5.31
N ALA A 125 6.84 19.96 6.38
CA ALA A 125 8.25 19.62 6.32
C ALA A 125 8.51 18.37 5.46
N LEU A 126 7.69 17.31 5.62
CA LEU A 126 7.78 16.11 4.79
C LEU A 126 7.43 16.40 3.34
N ARG A 127 6.43 17.23 3.07
CA ARG A 127 6.08 17.64 1.69
C ARG A 127 7.24 18.38 1.03
N ALA A 128 7.87 19.32 1.73
CA ALA A 128 9.00 20.06 1.20
C ALA A 128 10.20 19.15 0.91
N SER A 129 10.53 18.26 1.83
CA SER A 129 11.61 17.28 1.69
C SER A 129 11.38 16.32 0.53
N GLU A 130 10.19 15.70 0.47
CA GLU A 130 9.81 14.76 -0.58
C GLU A 130 9.76 15.44 -1.96
N ARG A 131 9.29 16.69 -2.02
CA ARG A 131 9.30 17.49 -3.25
C ARG A 131 10.71 17.73 -3.77
N ALA A 132 11.66 18.05 -2.89
CA ALA A 132 13.06 18.23 -3.25
C ALA A 132 13.67 16.93 -3.78
N ALA A 133 13.46 15.81 -3.10
CA ALA A 133 13.96 14.51 -3.53
C ALA A 133 13.37 14.05 -4.87
N LEU A 134 12.07 14.28 -5.10
CA LEU A 134 11.38 13.94 -6.35
C LEU A 134 11.83 14.79 -7.54
N ALA A 135 12.29 16.03 -7.31
CA ALA A 135 12.82 16.87 -8.37
C ALA A 135 14.07 16.26 -9.04
N ASP A 136 14.89 15.55 -8.28
CA ASP A 136 16.10 14.88 -8.74
C ASP A 136 15.85 13.49 -9.35
N ALA A 137 14.66 12.90 -9.17
CA ALA A 137 14.34 11.59 -9.71
C ALA A 137 14.16 11.64 -11.23
N CYS A 138 14.90 10.82 -11.98
CA CYS A 138 14.73 10.69 -13.43
C CYS A 138 13.45 9.94 -13.80
N ARG A 139 12.98 9.04 -12.94
CA ARG A 139 11.68 8.33 -13.04
C ARG A 139 11.04 8.24 -11.67
N VAL A 140 9.71 8.28 -11.66
CA VAL A 140 8.89 8.13 -10.45
C VAL A 140 7.86 7.03 -10.70
N ILE A 141 7.91 5.99 -9.90
CA ILE A 141 6.98 4.87 -9.97
C ILE A 141 6.00 5.03 -8.82
N VAL A 142 4.72 4.91 -9.11
CA VAL A 142 3.63 5.04 -8.13
C VAL A 142 2.68 3.85 -8.22
N THR A 143 1.97 3.59 -7.13
CA THR A 143 1.06 2.43 -7.01
C THR A 143 -0.38 2.73 -7.42
N SER A 144 -0.72 3.98 -7.79
CA SER A 144 -2.08 4.36 -8.23
C SER A 144 -2.07 5.63 -9.09
N ARG A 145 -3.15 5.83 -9.87
CA ARG A 145 -3.38 7.08 -10.61
C ARG A 145 -3.64 8.25 -9.66
N ALA A 146 -4.33 8.00 -8.53
CA ALA A 146 -4.55 9.02 -7.50
C ALA A 146 -3.22 9.54 -6.95
N THR A 147 -2.27 8.66 -6.62
CA THR A 147 -0.92 9.08 -6.21
C THR A 147 -0.20 9.84 -7.33
N ALA A 148 -0.30 9.39 -8.59
CA ALA A 148 0.27 10.10 -9.74
C ALA A 148 -0.28 11.53 -9.87
N ALA A 149 -1.60 11.69 -9.74
CA ALA A 149 -2.25 12.99 -9.81
C ALA A 149 -1.78 13.93 -8.69
N VAL A 150 -1.69 13.42 -7.45
CA VAL A 150 -1.17 14.18 -6.30
C VAL A 150 0.28 14.60 -6.52
N LEU A 151 1.17 13.70 -6.97
CA LEU A 151 2.58 14.04 -7.22
C LEU A 151 2.73 15.07 -8.35
N SER A 152 1.92 14.98 -9.39
CA SER A 152 1.94 15.97 -10.46
C SER A 152 1.43 17.34 -9.99
N ALA A 153 0.30 17.38 -9.28
CA ALA A 153 -0.36 18.63 -8.90
C ALA A 153 0.33 19.34 -7.71
N GLU A 154 0.73 18.58 -6.68
CA GLU A 154 1.21 19.15 -5.41
C GLU A 154 2.74 19.13 -5.27
N TYR A 155 3.43 18.19 -5.95
CA TYR A 155 4.88 18.04 -5.86
C TYR A 155 5.62 18.50 -7.12
N GLY A 156 4.88 18.83 -8.20
CA GLY A 156 5.46 19.34 -9.43
C GLY A 156 6.20 18.30 -10.27
N VAL A 157 5.89 17.02 -10.07
CA VAL A 157 6.49 15.93 -10.85
C VAL A 157 5.87 15.90 -12.25
N PRO A 158 6.66 16.04 -13.34
CA PRO A 158 6.12 15.95 -14.69
C PRO A 158 5.50 14.59 -14.98
N GLN A 159 4.31 14.54 -15.56
CA GLN A 159 3.62 13.30 -15.88
C GLN A 159 4.47 12.33 -16.72
N ALA A 160 5.30 12.86 -17.63
CA ALA A 160 6.22 12.07 -18.44
C ALA A 160 7.28 11.29 -17.65
N ARG A 161 7.54 11.67 -16.39
CA ARG A 161 8.42 10.94 -15.49
C ARG A 161 7.69 9.90 -14.65
N ILE A 162 6.34 9.94 -14.59
CA ILE A 162 5.54 9.08 -13.71
C ILE A 162 5.14 7.81 -14.46
N THR A 163 5.38 6.68 -13.83
CA THR A 163 4.87 5.35 -14.25
C THR A 163 3.95 4.82 -13.17
N VAL A 164 2.71 4.49 -13.54
CA VAL A 164 1.75 3.88 -12.62
C VAL A 164 1.87 2.36 -12.73
N ALA A 165 2.45 1.72 -11.73
CA ALA A 165 2.59 0.28 -11.61
C ALA A 165 1.75 -0.20 -10.40
N VAL A 166 0.45 -0.41 -10.65
CA VAL A 166 -0.51 -0.78 -9.59
C VAL A 166 -0.15 -2.15 -8.99
N PRO A 167 -0.40 -2.41 -7.70
CA PRO A 167 -0.23 -3.74 -7.13
C PRO A 167 -1.05 -4.79 -7.88
N GLY A 168 -0.43 -5.91 -8.21
CA GLY A 168 -1.16 -7.09 -8.65
C GLY A 168 -1.89 -7.75 -7.50
N THR A 169 -2.81 -8.63 -7.82
CA THR A 169 -3.54 -9.43 -6.83
C THR A 169 -3.48 -10.90 -7.23
N ASP A 170 -3.06 -11.75 -6.31
CA ASP A 170 -3.02 -13.19 -6.58
C ASP A 170 -4.46 -13.77 -6.61
N PRO A 171 -4.75 -14.72 -7.50
CA PRO A 171 -6.03 -15.42 -7.49
C PRO A 171 -6.31 -16.07 -6.15
N ALA A 172 -7.54 -15.99 -5.69
CA ALA A 172 -7.95 -16.55 -4.42
C ALA A 172 -9.18 -17.49 -4.56
N PRO A 173 -9.35 -18.44 -3.64
CA PRO A 173 -10.54 -19.28 -3.63
C PRO A 173 -11.82 -18.46 -3.41
N LEU A 174 -12.80 -18.62 -4.28
CA LEU A 174 -14.13 -18.05 -4.11
C LEU A 174 -14.95 -18.97 -3.21
N VAL A 175 -15.48 -18.45 -2.11
CA VAL A 175 -16.30 -19.21 -1.18
C VAL A 175 -17.78 -18.85 -1.37
N ALA A 176 -18.65 -19.86 -1.41
CA ALA A 176 -20.11 -19.64 -1.34
C ALA A 176 -20.47 -19.07 0.05
N ARG A 177 -21.21 -17.97 0.07
CA ARG A 177 -21.45 -17.18 1.30
C ARG A 177 -22.91 -17.18 1.75
N ASP A 178 -23.63 -18.27 1.50
CA ASP A 178 -24.99 -18.49 2.02
C ASP A 178 -24.95 -19.10 3.43
N ARG A 179 -24.17 -18.46 4.32
CA ARG A 179 -24.08 -18.92 5.72
C ARG A 179 -25.23 -18.31 6.53
N ALA A 180 -26.07 -19.16 7.06
CA ALA A 180 -26.98 -18.76 8.14
C ALA A 180 -26.15 -18.55 9.42
N GLY A 181 -26.35 -17.44 10.13
CA GLY A 181 -25.67 -17.20 11.38
C GLY A 181 -25.26 -15.73 11.60
N VAL A 182 -24.38 -15.55 12.55
CA VAL A 182 -23.82 -14.23 12.89
C VAL A 182 -22.81 -13.83 11.80
N PRO A 183 -22.99 -12.70 11.10
CA PRO A 183 -22.04 -12.24 10.09
C PRO A 183 -20.64 -11.99 10.66
N ASN A 184 -19.62 -12.52 9.99
CA ASN A 184 -18.22 -12.31 10.31
C ASN A 184 -17.65 -11.16 9.45
N LEU A 185 -17.25 -10.08 10.10
CA LEU A 185 -16.60 -8.95 9.48
C LEU A 185 -15.07 -9.14 9.55
N LEU A 186 -14.38 -8.70 8.52
CA LEU A 186 -12.92 -8.70 8.47
C LEU A 186 -12.42 -7.30 8.16
N SER A 187 -11.42 -6.85 8.92
CA SER A 187 -10.63 -5.65 8.63
C SER A 187 -9.15 -6.01 8.59
N VAL A 188 -8.45 -5.66 7.53
CA VAL A 188 -7.02 -6.01 7.37
C VAL A 188 -6.19 -4.74 7.21
N GLY A 189 -5.24 -4.56 8.12
CA GLY A 189 -4.30 -3.44 8.09
C GLY A 189 -3.56 -3.25 9.41
N THR A 190 -2.33 -2.76 9.33
CA THR A 190 -1.54 -2.35 10.51
C THR A 190 -2.36 -1.43 11.42
N LEU A 191 -2.24 -1.60 12.73
CA LEU A 191 -3.00 -0.81 13.72
C LEU A 191 -2.37 0.58 13.88
N VAL A 192 -2.61 1.44 12.89
CA VAL A 192 -2.15 2.84 12.84
C VAL A 192 -3.34 3.77 12.54
N PRO A 193 -3.29 5.07 12.90
CA PRO A 193 -4.41 5.99 12.73
C PRO A 193 -4.97 6.03 11.30
N ARG A 194 -4.12 5.94 10.28
CA ARG A 194 -4.50 5.99 8.88
C ARG A 194 -5.49 4.89 8.44
N LYS A 195 -5.49 3.75 9.11
CA LYS A 195 -6.39 2.62 8.80
C LYS A 195 -7.81 2.78 9.36
N GLY A 196 -8.06 3.74 10.26
CA GLY A 196 -9.40 4.08 10.72
C GLY A 196 -10.12 2.98 11.51
N HIS A 197 -9.38 2.08 12.17
CA HIS A 197 -10.00 1.04 13.01
C HIS A 197 -10.80 1.62 14.18
N ASP A 198 -10.42 2.79 14.67
CA ASP A 198 -11.14 3.57 15.67
C ASP A 198 -12.52 4.01 15.16
N LEU A 199 -12.62 4.46 13.91
CA LEU A 199 -13.89 4.81 13.27
C LEU A 199 -14.79 3.59 13.11
N LEU A 200 -14.22 2.46 12.73
CA LEU A 200 -14.93 1.19 12.58
C LEU A 200 -15.49 0.71 13.94
N ILE A 201 -14.68 0.74 15.00
CA ILE A 201 -15.11 0.36 16.36
C ILE A 201 -16.21 1.31 16.84
N ALA A 202 -16.07 2.63 16.62
CA ALA A 202 -17.09 3.60 16.99
C ALA A 202 -18.43 3.35 16.27
N ALA A 203 -18.41 3.06 14.96
CA ALA A 203 -19.59 2.73 14.19
C ALA A 203 -20.27 1.43 14.66
N LEU A 204 -19.49 0.39 14.92
CA LEU A 204 -20.02 -0.89 15.41
C LEU A 204 -20.55 -0.81 16.86
N ALA A 205 -20.02 0.07 17.69
CA ALA A 205 -20.56 0.33 19.01
C ALA A 205 -22.00 0.88 18.99
N MET A 206 -22.42 1.50 17.89
CA MET A 206 -23.80 1.96 17.67
C MET A 206 -24.74 0.87 17.18
N LEU A 207 -24.22 -0.31 16.80
CA LEU A 207 -24.94 -1.43 16.21
C LEU A 207 -24.93 -2.69 17.08
N ARG A 208 -24.95 -2.52 18.41
CA ARG A 208 -24.90 -3.64 19.36
C ARG A 208 -26.12 -4.56 19.29
N ASP A 209 -27.25 -4.03 18.87
CA ASP A 209 -28.50 -4.79 18.77
C ASP A 209 -28.52 -5.75 17.56
N LEU A 210 -27.58 -5.58 16.62
CA LEU A 210 -27.42 -6.49 15.49
C LEU A 210 -26.39 -7.58 15.80
N PRO A 211 -26.59 -8.81 15.25
CA PRO A 211 -25.60 -9.87 15.36
C PRO A 211 -24.43 -9.60 14.39
N TRP A 212 -23.20 -9.56 14.89
CA TRP A 212 -21.97 -9.47 14.11
C TRP A 212 -20.76 -9.85 14.96
N ARG A 213 -19.68 -10.26 14.33
CA ARG A 213 -18.33 -10.40 14.91
C ARG A 213 -17.33 -9.71 13.98
N LEU A 214 -16.22 -9.22 14.52
CA LEU A 214 -15.16 -8.55 13.77
C LEU A 214 -13.80 -9.13 14.14
N ALA A 215 -13.03 -9.55 13.14
CA ALA A 215 -11.60 -9.77 13.25
C ALA A 215 -10.83 -8.60 12.62
N ILE A 216 -9.91 -8.00 13.38
CA ILE A 216 -8.94 -7.01 12.88
C ILE A 216 -7.59 -7.69 12.82
N VAL A 217 -7.09 -7.87 11.59
CA VAL A 217 -5.81 -8.55 11.31
C VAL A 217 -4.77 -7.52 10.85
N GLY A 218 -3.66 -7.43 11.55
CA GLY A 218 -2.55 -6.53 11.21
C GLY A 218 -1.60 -6.30 12.37
N ASP A 219 -0.42 -5.79 12.06
CA ASP A 219 0.61 -5.53 13.05
C ASP A 219 0.12 -4.53 14.11
N SER A 220 0.11 -4.97 15.37
CA SER A 220 -0.28 -4.22 16.55
C SER A 220 0.91 -3.59 17.30
N THR A 221 2.13 -3.80 16.81
CA THR A 221 3.37 -3.35 17.46
C THR A 221 3.93 -2.07 16.85
N ARG A 222 3.53 -1.75 15.63
CA ARG A 222 4.01 -0.58 14.87
C ARG A 222 3.68 0.76 15.53
N ASP A 223 2.50 0.85 16.13
CA ASP A 223 2.03 2.01 16.91
C ASP A 223 1.35 1.51 18.20
N PRO A 224 2.12 1.34 19.29
CA PRO A 224 1.59 0.88 20.56
C PRO A 224 0.52 1.80 21.15
N SER A 225 0.59 3.11 20.86
CA SER A 225 -0.37 4.08 21.36
C SER A 225 -1.74 3.91 20.71
N THR A 226 -1.77 3.75 19.39
CA THR A 226 -2.99 3.44 18.64
C THR A 226 -3.56 2.09 19.09
N THR A 227 -2.72 1.07 19.23
CA THR A 227 -3.17 -0.25 19.70
C THR A 227 -3.80 -0.19 21.09
N ALA A 228 -3.20 0.54 22.03
CA ALA A 228 -3.76 0.74 23.37
C ALA A 228 -5.10 1.48 23.34
N ALA A 229 -5.21 2.52 22.51
CA ALA A 229 -6.45 3.28 22.33
C ALA A 229 -7.59 2.41 21.77
N LEU A 230 -7.29 1.53 20.79
CA LEU A 230 -8.26 0.60 20.22
C LEU A 230 -8.75 -0.41 21.28
N ARG A 231 -7.84 -1.02 22.04
CA ARG A 231 -8.21 -1.92 23.15
C ARG A 231 -9.09 -1.22 24.18
N HIS A 232 -8.74 0.01 24.55
CA HIS A 232 -9.56 0.80 25.46
C HIS A 232 -10.96 1.09 24.89
N ALA A 233 -11.06 1.44 23.61
CA ALA A 233 -12.35 1.69 22.95
C ALA A 233 -13.22 0.43 22.90
N ILE A 234 -12.64 -0.74 22.63
CA ILE A 234 -13.32 -2.04 22.63
C ILE A 234 -13.89 -2.33 24.03
N ALA A 235 -13.05 -2.26 25.06
CA ALA A 235 -13.46 -2.53 26.44
C ALA A 235 -14.53 -1.53 26.94
N LYS A 236 -14.31 -0.23 26.73
CA LYS A 236 -15.29 0.82 27.05
C LYS A 236 -16.62 0.61 26.32
N GLY A 237 -16.55 0.07 25.12
CA GLY A 237 -17.68 -0.30 24.29
C GLY A 237 -18.40 -1.57 24.77
N GLY A 238 -17.84 -2.41 25.63
CA GLY A 238 -18.36 -3.73 25.96
C GLY A 238 -18.38 -4.64 24.73
N LEU A 239 -17.35 -4.57 23.89
CA LEU A 239 -17.26 -5.27 22.58
C LEU A 239 -16.21 -6.39 22.60
N ASP A 240 -15.63 -6.72 23.76
CA ASP A 240 -14.52 -7.65 23.92
C ASP A 240 -14.82 -9.06 23.38
N GLU A 241 -16.07 -9.52 23.51
CA GLU A 241 -16.49 -10.83 22.99
C GLU A 241 -16.84 -10.81 21.50
N ARG A 242 -16.86 -9.64 20.88
CA ARG A 242 -17.29 -9.45 19.48
C ARG A 242 -16.18 -8.97 18.55
N ILE A 243 -15.12 -8.36 19.09
CA ILE A 243 -13.99 -7.81 18.34
C ILE A 243 -12.71 -8.50 18.77
N GLU A 244 -12.06 -9.16 17.82
CA GLU A 244 -10.75 -9.76 17.97
C GLU A 244 -9.68 -8.88 17.31
N LEU A 245 -8.61 -8.56 18.05
CA LEU A 245 -7.38 -8.00 17.50
C LEU A 245 -6.38 -9.14 17.30
N ALA A 246 -6.40 -9.76 16.12
CA ALA A 246 -5.66 -10.98 15.83
C ALA A 246 -4.12 -10.76 15.70
N GLY A 247 -3.68 -9.50 15.59
CA GLY A 247 -2.27 -9.20 15.34
C GLY A 247 -1.85 -9.51 13.90
N ALA A 248 -0.54 -9.51 13.66
CA ALA A 248 0.02 -9.96 12.39
C ALA A 248 -0.02 -11.48 12.32
N VAL A 249 -0.54 -12.03 11.22
CA VAL A 249 -0.67 -13.47 11.01
C VAL A 249 0.10 -13.91 9.75
N PRO A 250 0.51 -15.18 9.65
CA PRO A 250 1.08 -15.73 8.42
C PRO A 250 0.12 -15.62 7.23
N PRO A 251 0.61 -15.59 5.97
CA PRO A 251 -0.23 -15.50 4.78
C PRO A 251 -1.32 -16.58 4.68
N SER A 252 -1.02 -17.82 5.12
CA SER A 252 -1.99 -18.93 5.17
C SER A 252 -3.18 -18.64 6.07
N ASP A 253 -2.91 -18.02 7.22
CA ASP A 253 -3.93 -17.72 8.22
C ASP A 253 -4.73 -16.48 7.81
N LEU A 254 -4.06 -15.48 7.19
CA LEU A 254 -4.75 -14.35 6.57
C LEU A 254 -5.74 -14.82 5.50
N GLN A 255 -5.35 -15.79 4.67
CA GLN A 255 -6.26 -16.39 3.69
C GLN A 255 -7.49 -17.04 4.38
N GLN A 256 -7.30 -17.72 5.51
CA GLN A 256 -8.42 -18.30 6.27
C GLN A 256 -9.36 -17.21 6.80
N HIS A 257 -8.84 -16.07 7.29
CA HIS A 257 -9.67 -14.93 7.70
C HIS A 257 -10.51 -14.40 6.53
N TYR A 258 -9.93 -14.22 5.33
CA TYR A 258 -10.70 -13.82 4.14
C TYR A 258 -11.77 -14.86 3.77
N MET A 259 -11.45 -16.14 3.87
CA MET A 259 -12.39 -17.24 3.59
C MET A 259 -13.52 -17.33 4.62
N ALA A 260 -13.27 -17.00 5.88
CA ALA A 260 -14.23 -17.03 6.96
C ALA A 260 -15.15 -15.80 7.01
N ALA A 261 -14.75 -14.70 6.39
CA ALA A 261 -15.48 -13.44 6.43
C ALA A 261 -16.73 -13.44 5.51
N ASP A 262 -17.75 -12.71 5.91
CA ASP A 262 -18.98 -12.43 5.13
C ASP A 262 -18.98 -11.01 4.58
N LEU A 263 -18.18 -10.12 5.17
CA LEU A 263 -18.07 -8.71 4.80
C LEU A 263 -16.67 -8.18 5.14
N PHE A 264 -16.02 -7.54 4.18
CA PHE A 264 -14.78 -6.81 4.41
C PHE A 264 -15.08 -5.35 4.71
N VAL A 265 -14.49 -4.81 5.79
CA VAL A 265 -14.69 -3.41 6.19
C VAL A 265 -13.36 -2.79 6.57
N LEU A 266 -13.00 -1.69 5.91
CA LEU A 266 -11.83 -0.91 6.30
C LEU A 266 -12.13 0.59 6.13
N ALA A 267 -12.08 1.35 7.22
CA ALA A 267 -12.45 2.77 7.26
C ALA A 267 -11.23 3.69 7.08
N SER A 268 -10.34 3.36 6.15
CA SER A 268 -9.08 4.09 5.97
C SER A 268 -9.28 5.58 5.72
N ARG A 269 -8.47 6.39 6.39
CA ARG A 269 -8.36 7.84 6.18
C ARG A 269 -7.63 8.19 4.91
N TYR A 270 -6.72 7.31 4.48
CA TYR A 270 -6.00 7.41 3.22
C TYR A 270 -5.41 6.06 2.79
N GLU A 271 -5.43 5.77 1.50
CA GLU A 271 -4.72 4.63 0.89
C GLU A 271 -3.97 5.06 -0.37
N GLY A 272 -2.73 4.60 -0.51
CA GLY A 272 -1.97 4.76 -1.75
C GLY A 272 -2.46 3.86 -2.89
N TYR A 273 -3.04 2.69 -2.55
CA TYR A 273 -3.78 1.81 -3.45
C TYR A 273 -4.91 1.10 -2.70
N GLY A 274 -4.58 0.33 -1.65
CA GLY A 274 -5.56 -0.46 -0.90
C GLY A 274 -5.53 -1.94 -1.25
N MET A 275 -4.36 -2.58 -1.15
CA MET A 275 -4.17 -4.01 -1.47
C MET A 275 -5.17 -4.90 -0.73
N ALA A 276 -5.47 -4.61 0.54
CA ALA A 276 -6.42 -5.39 1.33
C ALA A 276 -7.84 -5.39 0.73
N TYR A 277 -8.25 -4.31 0.07
CA TYR A 277 -9.52 -4.28 -0.67
C TYR A 277 -9.47 -5.17 -1.91
N ALA A 278 -8.37 -5.13 -2.68
CA ALA A 278 -8.20 -5.98 -3.85
C ALA A 278 -8.14 -7.47 -3.47
N GLU A 279 -7.48 -7.81 -2.36
CA GLU A 279 -7.48 -9.17 -1.79
C GLU A 279 -8.88 -9.60 -1.37
N ALA A 280 -9.65 -8.73 -0.74
CA ALA A 280 -11.04 -9.02 -0.37
C ALA A 280 -11.92 -9.29 -1.62
N ILE A 281 -11.71 -8.52 -2.70
CA ILE A 281 -12.40 -8.74 -3.99
C ILE A 281 -11.98 -10.09 -4.60
N ALA A 282 -10.68 -10.43 -4.56
CA ALA A 282 -10.20 -11.73 -5.04
C ALA A 282 -10.90 -12.89 -4.35
N HIS A 283 -11.26 -12.74 -3.07
CA HIS A 283 -12.06 -13.72 -2.30
C HIS A 283 -13.58 -13.58 -2.52
N GLY A 284 -14.04 -12.64 -3.35
CA GLY A 284 -15.46 -12.40 -3.62
C GLY A 284 -16.21 -11.78 -2.43
N LEU A 285 -15.53 -11.03 -1.56
CA LEU A 285 -16.15 -10.36 -0.41
C LEU A 285 -16.86 -9.07 -0.82
N PRO A 286 -18.08 -8.83 -0.32
CA PRO A 286 -18.66 -7.50 -0.34
C PRO A 286 -17.84 -6.55 0.52
N ILE A 287 -17.76 -5.27 0.14
CA ILE A 287 -16.87 -4.31 0.76
C ILE A 287 -17.64 -3.12 1.34
N ILE A 288 -17.23 -2.68 2.53
CA ILE A 288 -17.44 -1.31 3.00
C ILE A 288 -16.06 -0.65 3.10
N GLY A 289 -15.91 0.51 2.47
CA GLY A 289 -14.68 1.29 2.48
C GLY A 289 -14.94 2.78 2.49
N THR A 290 -13.90 3.57 2.30
CA THR A 290 -14.02 5.01 2.17
C THR A 290 -13.67 5.48 0.75
N THR A 291 -14.00 6.74 0.43
CA THR A 291 -13.60 7.36 -0.85
C THR A 291 -12.19 7.97 -0.79
N ALA A 292 -11.39 7.64 0.23
CA ALA A 292 -10.08 8.25 0.46
C ALA A 292 -8.97 7.71 -0.44
N GLY A 293 -8.15 8.62 -0.97
CA GLY A 293 -6.99 8.26 -1.78
C GLY A 293 -7.34 7.43 -3.01
N ALA A 294 -6.68 6.29 -3.18
CA ALA A 294 -6.86 5.40 -4.32
C ALA A 294 -7.89 4.27 -4.11
N ILE A 295 -8.63 4.26 -2.99
CA ILE A 295 -9.62 3.20 -2.73
C ILE A 295 -10.64 3.07 -3.88
N PRO A 296 -11.19 4.17 -4.47
CA PRO A 296 -12.10 4.05 -5.60
C PRO A 296 -11.48 3.44 -6.87
N GLU A 297 -10.14 3.45 -6.99
CA GLU A 297 -9.45 2.76 -8.09
C GLU A 297 -9.28 1.26 -7.85
N ALA A 298 -9.06 0.87 -6.58
CA ALA A 298 -8.86 -0.52 -6.19
C ALA A 298 -10.16 -1.31 -6.13
N VAL A 299 -11.30 -0.61 -5.95
CA VAL A 299 -12.60 -1.23 -5.73
C VAL A 299 -13.51 -1.03 -6.94
N PRO A 300 -13.86 -2.11 -7.67
CA PRO A 300 -14.75 -2.03 -8.82
C PRO A 300 -16.15 -1.53 -8.46
N GLU A 301 -16.76 -0.82 -9.38
CA GLU A 301 -18.14 -0.35 -9.24
C GLU A 301 -19.10 -1.51 -8.96
N GLY A 302 -20.01 -1.31 -8.00
CA GLY A 302 -21.00 -2.30 -7.60
C GLY A 302 -20.50 -3.37 -6.60
N ALA A 303 -19.19 -3.47 -6.35
CA ALA A 303 -18.63 -4.43 -5.38
C ALA A 303 -18.52 -3.88 -3.95
N ALA A 304 -18.75 -2.57 -3.76
CA ALA A 304 -18.60 -1.90 -2.48
C ALA A 304 -19.66 -0.86 -2.19
N CYS A 305 -19.81 -0.58 -0.90
CA CYS A 305 -20.41 0.64 -0.37
C CYS A 305 -19.27 1.55 0.13
N LEU A 306 -18.96 2.62 -0.61
CA LEU A 306 -17.95 3.60 -0.22
C LEU A 306 -18.60 4.80 0.46
N VAL A 307 -18.05 5.20 1.61
CA VAL A 307 -18.50 6.35 2.40
C VAL A 307 -17.41 7.42 2.47
N PRO A 308 -17.73 8.69 2.77
CA PRO A 308 -16.71 9.69 3.02
C PRO A 308 -15.76 9.27 4.16
N PRO A 309 -14.46 9.58 4.08
CA PRO A 309 -13.56 9.34 5.20
C PRO A 309 -13.99 10.19 6.41
N GLU A 310 -13.68 9.73 7.63
CA GLU A 310 -14.03 10.38 8.91
C GLU A 310 -15.56 10.48 9.18
N ASP A 311 -16.42 9.96 8.34
CA ASP A 311 -17.88 9.99 8.49
C ASP A 311 -18.40 8.74 9.19
N VAL A 312 -18.35 8.74 10.54
CA VAL A 312 -18.86 7.62 11.36
C VAL A 312 -20.35 7.38 11.15
N PRO A 313 -21.24 8.40 11.05
CA PRO A 313 -22.64 8.21 10.72
C PRO A 313 -22.87 7.48 9.39
N ALA A 314 -22.20 7.87 8.31
CA ALA A 314 -22.31 7.20 7.02
C ALA A 314 -21.77 5.76 7.07
N LEU A 315 -20.65 5.53 7.76
CA LEU A 315 -20.11 4.18 8.00
C LEU A 315 -21.11 3.31 8.79
N THR A 316 -21.73 3.87 9.84
CA THR A 316 -22.74 3.17 10.64
C THR A 316 -23.96 2.79 9.79
N ALA A 317 -24.45 3.69 8.95
CA ALA A 317 -25.57 3.43 8.05
C ALA A 317 -25.23 2.33 7.02
N ALA A 318 -24.04 2.34 6.44
CA ALA A 318 -23.56 1.31 5.53
C ALA A 318 -23.46 -0.05 6.21
N LEU A 319 -22.88 -0.10 7.41
CA LEU A 319 -22.81 -1.30 8.24
C LEU A 319 -24.21 -1.82 8.60
N HIS A 320 -25.09 -0.97 9.09
CA HIS A 320 -26.47 -1.33 9.44
C HIS A 320 -27.17 -1.98 8.25
N ARG A 321 -27.11 -1.33 7.08
CA ARG A 321 -27.72 -1.85 5.84
C ARG A 321 -27.21 -3.24 5.50
N LEU A 322 -25.88 -3.44 5.45
CA LEU A 322 -25.34 -4.72 5.01
C LEU A 322 -25.40 -5.81 6.08
N LEU A 323 -25.53 -5.48 7.35
CA LEU A 323 -25.79 -6.45 8.42
C LEU A 323 -27.26 -6.90 8.44
N SER A 324 -28.21 -5.99 8.18
CA SER A 324 -29.66 -6.25 8.24
C SER A 324 -30.24 -6.79 6.92
N ASP A 325 -29.56 -6.58 5.78
CA ASP A 325 -30.06 -6.99 4.47
C ASP A 325 -29.09 -7.98 3.79
N PRO A 326 -29.32 -9.30 3.94
CA PRO A 326 -28.53 -10.32 3.27
C PRO A 326 -28.57 -10.22 1.75
N THR A 327 -29.66 -9.72 1.16
CA THR A 327 -29.81 -9.58 -0.30
C THR A 327 -28.89 -8.50 -0.82
N ALA A 328 -28.83 -7.33 -0.15
CA ALA A 328 -27.88 -6.27 -0.50
C ALA A 328 -26.43 -6.76 -0.37
N ARG A 329 -26.10 -7.48 0.70
CA ARG A 329 -24.79 -8.08 0.90
C ARG A 329 -24.44 -9.09 -0.21
N HIS A 330 -25.39 -9.95 -0.58
CA HIS A 330 -25.21 -10.92 -1.67
C HIS A 330 -24.95 -10.23 -3.02
N GLY A 331 -25.69 -9.16 -3.33
CA GLY A 331 -25.50 -8.39 -4.57
C GLY A 331 -24.09 -7.85 -4.70
N LEU A 332 -23.52 -7.23 -3.64
CA LEU A 332 -22.15 -6.76 -3.63
C LEU A 332 -21.14 -7.91 -3.75
N ALA A 333 -21.38 -9.03 -3.07
CA ALA A 333 -20.53 -10.22 -3.17
C ALA A 333 -20.52 -10.81 -4.60
N GLN A 334 -21.63 -10.78 -5.30
CA GLN A 334 -21.71 -11.23 -6.69
C GLN A 334 -20.89 -10.32 -7.61
N ALA A 335 -21.00 -9.00 -7.45
CA ALA A 335 -20.19 -8.04 -8.19
C ALA A 335 -18.70 -8.20 -7.90
N ALA A 336 -18.31 -8.41 -6.63
CA ALA A 336 -16.92 -8.68 -6.25
C ALA A 336 -16.39 -9.95 -6.94
N ARG A 337 -17.16 -11.04 -6.95
CA ARG A 337 -16.79 -12.28 -7.66
C ARG A 337 -16.60 -12.09 -9.16
N GLN A 338 -17.45 -11.30 -9.80
CA GLN A 338 -17.31 -10.98 -11.24
C GLN A 338 -16.08 -10.12 -11.52
N ALA A 339 -15.71 -9.25 -10.57
CA ALA A 339 -14.56 -8.37 -10.68
C ALA A 339 -13.22 -9.08 -10.40
N ALA A 340 -13.22 -10.16 -9.62
CA ALA A 340 -12.02 -10.87 -9.19
C ALA A 340 -11.11 -11.30 -10.36
N SER A 341 -11.67 -11.74 -11.49
CA SER A 341 -10.90 -12.13 -12.69
C SER A 341 -10.31 -10.96 -13.47
N ARG A 342 -10.68 -9.71 -13.13
CA ARG A 342 -10.20 -8.48 -13.80
C ARG A 342 -9.23 -7.68 -12.94
N LEU A 343 -8.87 -8.19 -11.77
CA LEU A 343 -7.88 -7.54 -10.91
C LEU A 343 -6.52 -7.46 -11.61
N PRO A 344 -5.76 -6.40 -11.39
CA PRO A 344 -4.42 -6.25 -11.95
C PRO A 344 -3.52 -7.44 -11.62
N GLN A 345 -2.68 -7.83 -12.58
CA GLN A 345 -1.74 -8.93 -12.42
C GLN A 345 -0.34 -8.37 -12.08
N TRP A 346 0.39 -9.09 -11.23
CA TRP A 346 1.75 -8.69 -10.84
C TRP A 346 2.72 -8.58 -12.03
N GLN A 347 2.55 -9.45 -13.04
CA GLN A 347 3.38 -9.47 -14.25
C GLN A 347 3.23 -8.19 -15.08
N ASP A 348 2.00 -7.65 -15.17
CA ASP A 348 1.74 -6.40 -15.92
C ASP A 348 2.41 -5.22 -15.23
N SER A 349 2.30 -5.15 -13.91
CA SER A 349 2.95 -4.12 -13.09
C SER A 349 4.47 -4.19 -13.19
N ALA A 350 5.03 -5.40 -13.14
CA ALA A 350 6.46 -5.62 -13.29
C ALA A 350 6.98 -5.23 -14.68
N ALA A 351 6.19 -5.45 -15.75
CA ALA A 351 6.55 -5.02 -17.09
C ALA A 351 6.63 -3.49 -17.21
N LEU A 352 5.68 -2.76 -16.60
CA LEU A 352 5.70 -1.30 -16.52
C LEU A 352 6.90 -0.80 -15.71
N PHE A 353 7.15 -1.43 -14.57
CA PHE A 353 8.30 -1.12 -13.71
C PHE A 353 9.63 -1.33 -14.45
N ALA A 354 9.78 -2.48 -15.13
CA ALA A 354 10.97 -2.81 -15.94
C ALA A 354 11.19 -1.80 -17.08
N THR A 355 10.11 -1.33 -17.71
CA THR A 355 10.17 -0.29 -18.75
C THR A 355 10.68 1.04 -18.17
N ALA A 356 10.21 1.43 -16.99
CA ALA A 356 10.71 2.63 -16.30
C ALA A 356 12.20 2.53 -15.96
N LEU A 357 12.65 1.36 -15.47
CA LEU A 357 14.07 1.12 -15.18
C LEU A 357 14.94 1.16 -16.44
N ALA A 358 14.50 0.53 -17.53
CA ALA A 358 15.25 0.56 -18.81
C ALA A 358 15.38 2.00 -19.33
N SER A 359 14.33 2.81 -19.20
CA SER A 359 14.37 4.22 -19.61
C SER A 359 15.17 5.13 -18.65
N ALA A 360 15.48 4.67 -17.46
CA ALA A 360 16.39 5.37 -16.54
C ALA A 360 17.88 5.08 -16.84
N GLN A 361 18.17 3.98 -17.56
CA GLN A 361 19.53 3.62 -18.01
C GLN A 361 19.93 4.25 -19.34
N ALA A 362 18.96 4.79 -20.10
CA ALA A 362 19.16 5.42 -21.41
C ALA A 362 19.59 6.87 -21.27
#